data_c9196b784b906ca31858cabca5e51a40
#
_entry.id   c9196b784b906ca31858cabca5e51a40
#
_cell.length_a   1.000
_cell.length_b   1.000
_cell.length_c   1.000
_cell.angle_alpha   90.00
_cell.angle_beta   90.00
_cell.angle_gamma   90.00
#
_symmetry.space_group_name_H-M   'P 1'
#
loop_
_entity.id
_entity.type
_entity.pdbx_description
1 polymer ?
#
loop_
_entity_poly.entity_id
_entity_poly.type
_entity_poly.pdbx_seq_one_letter_code
_entity_poly.pdbx_strand_id
1 'polypeptide(L)'
;MQRSLEIARLEAQIDKNWDAYQKIPRRKFIGARTQEYRFAQYIEDWRIKVERIGNLNYPDEARRLQIYGKLQLSVAIRADGSVESVEVNRSSGHRILDAAAMRIVRLTAPFSPLPPDIRKDTDILVITRTWTFTSSDKLESE
;
A
#
# COMPACT_ATOMS: atom_id res chain seq x y z
N MET A 1 -3.07 -52.53 4.42
CA MET A 1 -2.12 -51.75 5.19
C MET A 1 -1.53 -50.58 4.45
N GLN A 2 -1.03 -50.77 3.22
CA GLN A 2 -0.51 -49.67 2.42
C GLN A 2 -1.52 -48.57 2.15
N ARG A 3 -2.76 -48.92 1.86
CA ARG A 3 -3.86 -47.96 1.58
C ARG A 3 -4.16 -47.06 2.76
N SER A 4 -4.14 -47.60 3.97
CA SER A 4 -4.39 -46.82 5.19
C SER A 4 -3.26 -45.82 5.46
N LEU A 5 -2.00 -46.20 5.16
CA LEU A 5 -0.84 -45.33 5.32
C LEU A 5 -0.85 -44.18 4.30
N GLU A 6 -1.26 -44.45 3.06
CA GLU A 6 -1.39 -43.44 2.01
C GLU A 6 -2.47 -42.42 2.35
N ILE A 7 -3.63 -42.88 2.84
CA ILE A 7 -4.72 -42.00 3.26
C ILE A 7 -4.27 -41.12 4.43
N ALA A 8 -3.58 -41.66 5.41
CA ALA A 8 -3.06 -40.91 6.54
C ALA A 8 -2.06 -39.84 6.11
N ARG A 9 -1.22 -40.14 5.13
CA ARG A 9 -0.26 -39.17 4.56
C ARG A 9 -0.97 -38.03 3.85
N LEU A 10 -1.99 -38.33 3.06
CA LEU A 10 -2.77 -37.33 2.33
C LEU A 10 -3.54 -36.43 3.30
N GLU A 11 -4.14 -36.99 4.34
CA GLU A 11 -4.83 -36.22 5.37
C GLU A 11 -3.87 -35.27 6.10
N ALA A 12 -2.68 -35.76 6.48
CA ALA A 12 -1.68 -34.95 7.14
C ALA A 12 -1.20 -33.79 6.25
N GLN A 13 -1.07 -34.03 4.95
CA GLN A 13 -0.66 -33.01 3.99
C GLN A 13 -1.76 -31.96 3.77
N ILE A 14 -3.02 -32.37 3.72
CA ILE A 14 -4.17 -31.47 3.61
C ILE A 14 -4.22 -30.57 4.83
N ASP A 15 -4.08 -31.12 6.04
CA ASP A 15 -4.07 -30.34 7.29
C ASP A 15 -2.92 -29.32 7.29
N LYS A 16 -1.75 -29.72 6.86
CA LYS A 16 -0.58 -28.87 6.75
C LYS A 16 -0.81 -27.70 5.77
N ASN A 17 -1.40 -27.99 4.62
CA ASN A 17 -1.73 -26.98 3.61
C ASN A 17 -2.82 -26.03 4.12
N TRP A 18 -3.80 -26.55 4.85
CA TRP A 18 -4.87 -25.74 5.45
C TRP A 18 -4.33 -24.76 6.48
N ASP A 19 -3.45 -25.23 7.38
CA ASP A 19 -2.80 -24.39 8.37
C ASP A 19 -1.98 -23.29 7.73
N ALA A 20 -1.21 -23.63 6.68
CA ALA A 20 -0.42 -22.66 5.92
C ALA A 20 -1.33 -21.63 5.25
N TYR A 21 -2.45 -22.06 4.68
CA TYR A 21 -3.43 -21.17 4.06
C TYR A 21 -4.04 -20.20 5.07
N GLN A 22 -4.38 -20.66 6.28
CA GLN A 22 -4.92 -19.82 7.34
C GLN A 22 -3.93 -18.77 7.86
N LYS A 23 -2.63 -19.00 7.67
CA LYS A 23 -1.58 -18.06 8.07
C LYS A 23 -1.26 -17.01 7.02
N ILE A 24 -1.82 -17.13 5.81
CA ILE A 24 -1.63 -16.13 4.76
C ILE A 24 -2.34 -14.85 5.17
N PRO A 25 -1.65 -13.69 5.17
CA PRO A 25 -2.28 -12.41 5.50
C PRO A 25 -3.44 -12.10 4.54
N ARG A 26 -4.53 -11.61 5.11
CA ARG A 26 -5.69 -11.20 4.32
C ARG A 26 -5.43 -9.80 3.77
N ARG A 27 -5.25 -9.71 2.46
CA ARG A 27 -4.99 -8.45 1.77
C ARG A 27 -6.27 -7.88 1.21
N LYS A 28 -6.46 -6.58 1.39
CA LYS A 28 -7.55 -5.84 0.77
C LYS A 28 -6.96 -4.77 -0.14
N PHE A 29 -7.38 -4.75 -1.40
CA PHE A 29 -6.88 -3.82 -2.41
C PHE A 29 -7.87 -2.69 -2.59
N ILE A 30 -7.42 -1.45 -2.35
CA ILE A 30 -8.25 -0.25 -2.44
C ILE A 30 -7.68 0.65 -3.53
N GLY A 31 -8.47 0.84 -4.59
CA GLY A 31 -8.18 1.77 -5.68
C GLY A 31 -9.05 3.02 -5.60
N ALA A 32 -8.90 3.89 -6.61
CA ALA A 32 -9.63 5.16 -6.69
C ALA A 32 -11.15 4.97 -6.78
N ARG A 33 -11.61 3.80 -7.23
CA ARG A 33 -13.04 3.50 -7.44
C ARG A 33 -13.68 2.70 -6.31
N THR A 34 -12.95 2.45 -5.23
CA THR A 34 -13.49 1.70 -4.10
C THR A 34 -14.49 2.57 -3.34
N GLN A 35 -15.70 2.04 -3.16
CA GLN A 35 -16.82 2.78 -2.56
C GLN A 35 -17.21 2.25 -1.16
N GLU A 36 -16.42 1.37 -0.57
CA GLU A 36 -16.72 0.88 0.77
C GLU A 36 -16.50 1.97 1.81
N TYR A 37 -17.56 2.29 2.53
CA TYR A 37 -17.60 3.37 3.50
C TYR A 37 -16.54 3.29 4.59
N ARG A 38 -16.28 2.07 5.05
CA ARG A 38 -15.34 1.86 6.18
C ARG A 38 -13.91 2.26 5.86
N PHE A 39 -13.53 2.33 4.57
CA PHE A 39 -12.19 2.72 4.15
C PHE A 39 -12.06 4.22 3.91
N ALA A 40 -13.16 4.91 3.68
CA ALA A 40 -13.15 6.30 3.21
C ALA A 40 -12.40 7.23 4.16
N GLN A 41 -12.67 7.14 5.47
CA GLN A 41 -12.02 7.99 6.46
C GLN A 41 -10.53 7.69 6.57
N TYR A 42 -10.17 6.42 6.58
CA TYR A 42 -8.76 6.02 6.68
C TYR A 42 -7.97 6.52 5.47
N ILE A 43 -8.52 6.37 4.26
CA ILE A 43 -7.87 6.80 3.02
C ILE A 43 -7.76 8.32 2.96
N GLU A 44 -8.77 9.06 3.41
CA GLU A 44 -8.73 10.51 3.44
C GLU A 44 -7.65 11.01 4.41
N ASP A 45 -7.55 10.44 5.60
CA ASP A 45 -6.51 10.77 6.56
C ASP A 45 -5.11 10.43 6.02
N TRP A 46 -5.00 9.29 5.34
CA TRP A 46 -3.78 8.86 4.66
C TRP A 46 -3.37 9.85 3.57
N ARG A 47 -4.31 10.25 2.73
CA ARG A 47 -4.08 11.22 1.64
C ARG A 47 -3.59 12.55 2.19
N ILE A 48 -4.26 13.09 3.20
CA ILE A 48 -3.89 14.35 3.82
C ILE A 48 -2.47 14.28 4.39
N LYS A 49 -2.14 13.18 5.05
CA LYS A 49 -0.82 13.01 5.66
C LYS A 49 0.29 12.92 4.60
N VAL A 50 0.12 12.11 3.54
CA VAL A 50 1.13 11.99 2.50
C VAL A 50 1.31 13.28 1.71
N GLU A 51 0.23 14.00 1.43
CA GLU A 51 0.34 15.29 0.74
C GLU A 51 1.08 16.33 1.60
N ARG A 52 0.78 16.38 2.89
CA ARG A 52 1.46 17.30 3.81
C ARG A 52 2.94 17.00 3.90
N ILE A 53 3.30 15.75 4.14
CA ILE A 53 4.71 15.33 4.25
C ILE A 53 5.41 15.48 2.89
N GLY A 54 4.73 15.13 1.80
CA GLY A 54 5.28 15.28 0.46
C GLY A 54 5.54 16.73 0.07
N ASN A 55 4.67 17.65 0.44
CA ASN A 55 4.87 19.07 0.17
C ASN A 55 5.97 19.68 1.04
N LEU A 56 6.16 19.20 2.26
CA LEU A 56 7.27 19.59 3.11
C LEU A 56 8.61 19.04 2.62
N ASN A 57 8.59 17.94 1.87
CA ASN A 57 9.77 17.24 1.37
C ASN A 57 9.77 17.16 -0.15
N TYR A 58 9.21 18.15 -0.82
CA TYR A 58 9.17 18.20 -2.28
C TYR A 58 10.59 18.13 -2.84
N PRO A 59 10.87 17.34 -3.89
CA PRO A 59 12.23 17.19 -4.40
C PRO A 59 12.75 18.50 -5.01
N ASP A 60 13.80 19.05 -4.40
CA ASP A 60 14.39 20.33 -4.79
C ASP A 60 14.89 20.28 -6.24
N GLU A 61 15.47 19.16 -6.65
CA GLU A 61 15.98 18.98 -8.00
C GLU A 61 14.84 19.04 -9.02
N ALA A 62 13.70 18.44 -8.73
CA ALA A 62 12.53 18.50 -9.61
C ALA A 62 11.99 19.92 -9.71
N ARG A 63 11.96 20.65 -8.58
CA ARG A 63 11.55 22.06 -8.56
C ARG A 63 12.48 22.92 -9.39
N ARG A 64 13.78 22.77 -9.19
CA ARG A 64 14.81 23.54 -9.89
C ARG A 64 14.81 23.28 -11.38
N LEU A 65 14.65 22.00 -11.79
CA LEU A 65 14.67 21.58 -13.18
C LEU A 65 13.28 21.63 -13.84
N GLN A 66 12.25 22.05 -13.11
CA GLN A 66 10.86 22.11 -13.58
C GLN A 66 10.38 20.78 -14.15
N ILE A 67 10.62 19.70 -13.39
CA ILE A 67 10.18 18.35 -13.73
C ILE A 67 8.86 18.08 -13.06
N TYR A 68 7.83 17.76 -13.86
CA TYR A 68 6.47 17.48 -13.40
C TYR A 68 5.98 16.15 -13.98
N GLY A 69 5.00 15.54 -13.37
CA GLY A 69 4.45 14.30 -13.91
C GLY A 69 3.54 13.58 -12.94
N LYS A 70 2.99 12.48 -13.44
CA LYS A 70 2.09 11.60 -12.71
C LYS A 70 2.69 10.21 -12.65
N LEU A 71 2.53 9.57 -11.50
CA LEU A 71 2.85 8.14 -11.34
C LEU A 71 1.74 7.47 -10.56
N GLN A 72 1.64 6.15 -10.72
CA GLN A 72 0.73 5.35 -9.91
C GLN A 72 1.56 4.45 -9.00
N LEU A 73 1.25 4.47 -7.72
CA LEU A 73 1.93 3.61 -6.76
C LEU A 73 0.95 2.91 -5.83
N SER A 74 1.39 1.79 -5.31
CA SER A 74 0.67 1.01 -4.31
C SER A 74 1.50 0.95 -3.03
N VAL A 75 0.84 1.19 -1.91
CA VAL A 75 1.44 1.11 -0.58
C VAL A 75 0.72 0.04 0.21
N ALA A 76 1.45 -0.97 0.67
CA ALA A 76 0.90 -2.03 1.50
C ALA A 76 1.14 -1.69 2.97
N ILE A 77 0.06 -1.52 3.73
CA ILE A 77 0.06 -1.09 5.12
C ILE A 77 -0.40 -2.25 6.00
N ARG A 78 0.42 -2.63 6.99
CA ARG A 78 0.06 -3.65 7.97
C ARG A 78 -0.95 -3.10 8.98
N ALA A 79 -1.59 -4.00 9.72
CA ALA A 79 -2.60 -3.63 10.72
C ALA A 79 -2.09 -2.64 11.77
N ASP A 80 -0.80 -2.66 12.09
CA ASP A 80 -0.17 -1.73 13.04
C ASP A 80 0.20 -0.37 12.43
N GLY A 81 -0.02 -0.18 11.13
CA GLY A 81 0.32 1.05 10.42
C GLY A 81 1.69 1.05 9.78
N SER A 82 2.50 0.01 9.99
CA SER A 82 3.81 -0.09 9.35
C SER A 82 3.66 -0.42 7.86
N VAL A 83 4.65 0.01 7.06
CA VAL A 83 4.66 -0.23 5.62
C VAL A 83 5.34 -1.56 5.32
N GLU A 84 4.60 -2.48 4.68
CA GLU A 84 5.19 -3.73 4.18
C GLU A 84 5.98 -3.48 2.92
N SER A 85 5.40 -2.74 1.97
CA SER A 85 6.02 -2.49 0.68
C SER A 85 5.45 -1.25 0.00
N VAL A 86 6.25 -0.69 -0.89
CA VAL A 86 5.87 0.40 -1.79
C VAL A 86 6.25 -0.02 -3.20
N GLU A 87 5.32 0.11 -4.15
CA GLU A 87 5.54 -0.34 -5.51
C GLU A 87 5.03 0.71 -6.50
N VAL A 88 5.89 1.09 -7.45
CA VAL A 88 5.49 1.98 -8.55
C VAL A 88 4.91 1.12 -9.65
N ASN A 89 3.59 1.23 -9.87
CA ASN A 89 2.88 0.47 -10.90
C ASN A 89 2.98 1.13 -12.27
N ARG A 90 3.00 2.45 -12.29
CA ARG A 90 3.18 3.23 -13.51
C ARG A 90 4.12 4.38 -13.21
N SER A 91 5.27 4.38 -13.88
CA SER A 91 6.29 5.42 -13.71
C SER A 91 5.82 6.77 -14.26
N SER A 92 6.30 7.85 -13.65
CA SER A 92 6.14 9.21 -14.16
C SER A 92 6.95 9.48 -15.42
N GLY A 93 7.88 8.57 -15.77
CA GLY A 93 8.88 8.81 -16.80
C GLY A 93 10.11 9.55 -16.27
N HIS A 94 10.12 9.93 -15.00
CA HIS A 94 11.22 10.64 -14.36
C HIS A 94 11.65 9.92 -13.09
N ARG A 95 12.87 9.43 -13.07
CA ARG A 95 13.42 8.71 -11.92
C ARG A 95 13.38 9.54 -10.64
N ILE A 96 13.61 10.84 -10.76
CA ILE A 96 13.57 11.76 -9.61
C ILE A 96 12.21 11.75 -8.93
N LEU A 97 11.13 11.81 -9.71
CA LEU A 97 9.76 11.82 -9.16
C LEU A 97 9.38 10.47 -8.57
N ASP A 98 9.72 9.38 -9.26
CA ASP A 98 9.41 8.02 -8.77
C ASP A 98 10.14 7.75 -7.45
N ALA A 99 11.42 8.09 -7.37
CA ALA A 99 12.22 7.93 -6.16
C ALA A 99 11.72 8.83 -5.03
N ALA A 100 11.32 10.07 -5.35
CA ALA A 100 10.76 11.00 -4.38
C ALA A 100 9.46 10.47 -3.76
N ALA A 101 8.57 9.91 -4.59
CA ALA A 101 7.32 9.34 -4.11
C ALA A 101 7.56 8.20 -3.13
N MET A 102 8.46 7.29 -3.44
CA MET A 102 8.81 6.18 -2.54
C MET A 102 9.42 6.69 -1.23
N ARG A 103 10.29 7.70 -1.29
CA ARG A 103 10.89 8.31 -0.10
C ARG A 103 9.85 8.98 0.77
N ILE A 104 8.89 9.70 0.17
CA ILE A 104 7.81 10.38 0.88
C ILE A 104 6.96 9.39 1.66
N VAL A 105 6.62 8.23 1.06
CA VAL A 105 5.89 7.17 1.77
C VAL A 105 6.67 6.73 3.00
N ARG A 106 7.96 6.48 2.87
CA ARG A 106 8.81 6.03 3.98
C ARG A 106 8.96 7.09 5.06
N LEU A 107 9.01 8.37 4.68
CA LEU A 107 9.06 9.49 5.63
C LEU A 107 7.73 9.66 6.37
N THR A 108 6.62 9.34 5.72
CA THR A 108 5.29 9.45 6.31
C THR A 108 5.00 8.30 7.28
N ALA A 109 5.60 7.13 7.05
CA ALA A 109 5.40 5.96 7.90
C ALA A 109 5.96 6.19 9.32
N PRO A 110 5.40 5.55 10.37
CA PRO A 110 4.23 4.68 10.30
C PRO A 110 2.94 5.45 10.12
N PHE A 111 1.99 4.80 9.45
CA PHE A 111 0.63 5.34 9.33
C PHE A 111 -0.20 4.98 10.55
N SER A 112 -1.43 5.48 10.61
CA SER A 112 -2.34 5.10 11.68
C SER A 112 -2.63 3.60 11.62
N PRO A 113 -2.74 2.90 12.76
CA PRO A 113 -3.18 1.51 12.76
C PRO A 113 -4.54 1.37 12.09
N LEU A 114 -4.78 0.23 11.46
CA LEU A 114 -6.08 -0.03 10.86
C LEU A 114 -7.15 -0.05 11.96
N PRO A 115 -8.27 0.67 11.78
CA PRO A 115 -9.35 0.66 12.77
C PRO A 115 -10.01 -0.72 12.87
N PRO A 116 -10.71 -1.01 13.99
CA PRO A 116 -11.27 -2.36 14.23
C PRO A 116 -12.21 -2.86 13.14
N ASP A 117 -13.00 -1.99 12.52
CA ASP A 117 -13.93 -2.38 11.45
C ASP A 117 -13.22 -2.79 10.15
N ILE A 118 -12.00 -2.33 9.93
CA ILE A 118 -11.14 -2.78 8.83
C ILE A 118 -10.36 -4.02 9.25
N ARG A 119 -9.77 -3.99 10.45
CA ARG A 119 -8.92 -5.07 10.98
C ARG A 119 -9.63 -6.39 11.12
N LYS A 120 -10.95 -6.38 11.31
CA LYS A 120 -11.75 -7.62 11.48
C LYS A 120 -11.59 -8.59 10.32
N ASP A 121 -11.33 -8.09 9.10
CA ASP A 121 -11.19 -8.92 7.90
C ASP A 121 -9.97 -8.57 7.04
N THR A 122 -9.12 -7.65 7.50
CA THR A 122 -7.97 -7.15 6.73
C THR A 122 -6.72 -7.13 7.60
N ASP A 123 -5.70 -7.83 7.16
CA ASP A 123 -4.38 -7.82 7.81
C ASP A 123 -3.43 -6.82 7.14
N ILE A 124 -3.56 -6.67 5.82
CA ILE A 124 -2.75 -5.74 5.02
C ILE A 124 -3.68 -4.98 4.08
N LEU A 125 -3.63 -3.65 4.17
CA LEU A 125 -4.39 -2.76 3.30
C LEU A 125 -3.45 -2.25 2.21
N VAL A 126 -3.77 -2.53 0.94
CA VAL A 126 -2.99 -2.07 -0.20
C VAL A 126 -3.74 -0.89 -0.84
N ILE A 127 -3.17 0.30 -0.73
CA ILE A 127 -3.76 1.53 -1.27
C ILE A 127 -3.04 1.88 -2.57
N THR A 128 -3.79 1.92 -3.66
CA THR A 128 -3.29 2.32 -4.98
C THR A 128 -3.82 3.69 -5.32
N ARG A 129 -2.93 4.64 -5.62
CA ARG A 129 -3.28 6.03 -5.90
C ARG A 129 -2.40 6.61 -6.99
N THR A 130 -2.93 7.59 -7.71
CA THR A 130 -2.19 8.41 -8.66
C THR A 130 -1.62 9.61 -7.91
N TRP A 131 -0.30 9.76 -7.99
CA TRP A 131 0.42 10.89 -7.40
C TRP A 131 0.85 11.83 -8.52
N THR A 132 0.50 13.10 -8.38
CA THR A 132 0.82 14.14 -9.36
C THR A 132 1.76 15.16 -8.75
N PHE A 133 2.93 15.33 -9.36
CA PHE A 133 3.84 16.45 -9.08
C PHE A 133 3.47 17.56 -10.06
N THR A 134 2.80 18.59 -9.53
CA THR A 134 2.19 19.62 -10.36
C THR A 134 3.17 20.71 -10.77
N SER A 135 2.80 21.50 -11.80
CA SER A 135 3.59 22.64 -12.26
C SER A 135 3.67 23.79 -11.23
N SER A 136 2.87 23.74 -10.19
CA SER A 136 2.97 24.67 -9.05
C SER A 136 3.87 24.16 -7.93
N ASP A 137 4.68 23.13 -8.19
CA ASP A 137 5.62 22.52 -7.26
C ASP A 137 4.92 21.95 -6.02
N LYS A 138 3.81 21.28 -6.25
CA LYS A 138 3.02 20.62 -5.20
C LYS A 138 2.75 19.16 -5.54
N LEU A 139 2.64 18.35 -4.49
CA LEU A 139 2.22 16.96 -4.60
C LEU A 139 0.72 16.85 -4.32
N GLU A 140 0.02 16.18 -5.22
CA GLU A 140 -1.39 15.82 -5.07
C GLU A 140 -1.53 14.30 -5.20
N SER A 141 -2.35 13.70 -4.33
CA SER A 141 -2.62 12.26 -4.34
C SER A 141 -4.11 12.01 -4.55
N GLU A 142 -4.44 11.20 -5.55
CA GLU A 142 -5.83 10.86 -5.90
C GLU A 142 -6.08 9.34 -5.92
#